data_334043a1fcbf9f5fc5b26255f42a7105
#
_entry.id   334043a1fcbf9f5fc5b26255f42a7105
#
_cell.length_a   1.000
_cell.length_b   1.000
_cell.length_c   1.000
_cell.angle_alpha   90.00
_cell.angle_beta   90.00
_cell.angle_gamma   90.00
#
_symmetry.space_group_name_H-M   'P 1'
#
loop_
_entity.id
_entity.type
_entity.pdbx_description
1 polymer ?
#
loop_
_entity_poly.entity_id
_entity_poly.type
_entity_poly.pdbx_seq_one_letter_code
_entity_poly.pdbx_strand_id
1 'polypeptide(L)'
;ADGNYPFTLVNGKYVTEEKRNNSDIYSWQGEATLYHTFKEGGDLDVKGYYFYSRRGLPGAVTLYNPLSDETLWDENTFVQARYKKNFSTQWSLQAQAKYTHGWNRYKDEGKEYTNGYYQEHHRQDEYYMSATVLYRPMEALTLSLAQDGVMNKLRNSLPECPFPTRYTSISALNAR
;
A
#
# COMPACT_ATOMS: atom_id res chain seq x y z
N ALA A 1 0.31 -1.55 -20.87
CA ALA A 1 -0.37 -2.51 -21.76
C ALA A 1 -1.59 -1.83 -22.38
N ASP A 2 -1.83 -2.05 -23.66
CA ASP A 2 -3.07 -1.68 -24.32
C ASP A 2 -4.11 -2.76 -24.01
N GLY A 3 -5.12 -2.42 -23.22
CA GLY A 3 -6.21 -3.32 -22.83
C GLY A 3 -7.44 -3.22 -23.74
N ASN A 4 -7.36 -2.44 -24.83
CA ASN A 4 -8.46 -2.17 -25.75
C ASN A 4 -8.64 -3.34 -26.74
N TYR A 5 -9.15 -4.46 -26.26
CA TYR A 5 -9.37 -5.69 -27.03
C TYR A 5 -10.76 -5.75 -27.68
N PRO A 6 -10.92 -6.46 -28.83
CA PRO A 6 -12.23 -6.71 -29.41
C PRO A 6 -13.01 -7.72 -28.56
N PHE A 7 -14.34 -7.54 -28.51
CA PHE A 7 -15.26 -8.45 -27.85
C PHE A 7 -16.61 -8.47 -28.55
N THR A 8 -17.34 -9.56 -28.37
CA THR A 8 -18.69 -9.70 -28.91
C THR A 8 -19.71 -9.24 -27.88
N LEU A 9 -20.46 -8.21 -28.20
CA LEU A 9 -21.57 -7.71 -27.39
C LEU A 9 -22.85 -8.41 -27.81
N VAL A 10 -23.54 -9.07 -26.87
CA VAL A 10 -24.84 -9.69 -27.08
C VAL A 10 -25.88 -8.89 -26.30
N ASN A 11 -26.80 -8.22 -27.02
CA ASN A 11 -27.89 -7.48 -26.44
C ASN A 11 -29.24 -7.98 -26.99
N GLY A 12 -29.85 -8.92 -26.27
CA GLY A 12 -31.03 -9.63 -26.73
C GLY A 12 -30.77 -10.44 -28.00
N LYS A 13 -31.39 -10.03 -29.14
CA LYS A 13 -31.18 -10.65 -30.44
C LYS A 13 -30.05 -10.02 -31.28
N TYR A 14 -29.50 -8.95 -30.82
CA TYR A 14 -28.42 -8.23 -31.53
C TYR A 14 -27.06 -8.72 -31.04
N VAL A 15 -26.22 -9.06 -31.99
CA VAL A 15 -24.83 -9.45 -31.77
C VAL A 15 -23.96 -8.49 -32.56
N THR A 16 -23.09 -7.75 -31.87
CA THR A 16 -22.17 -6.78 -32.49
C THR A 16 -20.73 -7.08 -32.03
N GLU A 17 -19.79 -6.86 -32.93
CA GLU A 17 -18.37 -6.84 -32.59
C GLU A 17 -17.99 -5.42 -32.17
N GLU A 18 -17.52 -5.28 -30.93
CA GLU A 18 -17.14 -4.02 -30.33
C GLU A 18 -15.68 -4.06 -29.93
N LYS A 19 -15.08 -2.89 -29.71
CA LYS A 19 -13.74 -2.77 -29.17
C LYS A 19 -13.80 -2.13 -27.79
N ARG A 20 -13.19 -2.77 -26.81
CA ARG A 20 -13.05 -2.22 -25.46
C ARG A 20 -12.34 -0.87 -25.54
N ASN A 21 -12.90 0.14 -24.88
CA ASN A 21 -12.33 1.47 -24.77
C ASN A 21 -11.92 1.74 -23.33
N ASN A 22 -10.94 2.63 -23.12
CA ASN A 22 -10.48 3.09 -21.81
C ASN A 22 -10.10 1.93 -20.86
N SER A 23 -9.39 0.92 -21.35
CA SER A 23 -8.91 -0.23 -20.57
C SER A 23 -7.40 -0.39 -20.59
N ASP A 24 -6.69 0.66 -20.98
CA ASP A 24 -5.23 0.70 -20.95
C ASP A 24 -4.70 0.77 -19.51
N ILE A 25 -3.54 0.16 -19.29
CA ILE A 25 -2.82 0.22 -18.03
C ILE A 25 -1.35 0.54 -18.25
N TYR A 26 -0.86 1.49 -17.50
CA TYR A 26 0.55 1.79 -17.36
C TYR A 26 0.94 1.66 -15.89
N SER A 27 1.96 0.88 -15.60
CA SER A 27 2.49 0.76 -14.23
C SER A 27 3.99 0.54 -14.25
N TRP A 28 4.64 0.99 -13.19
CA TRP A 28 6.04 0.67 -12.93
C TRP A 28 6.27 0.57 -11.41
N GLN A 29 7.29 -0.20 -11.06
CA GLN A 29 7.69 -0.38 -9.67
C GLN A 29 9.19 -0.52 -9.59
N GLY A 30 9.72 -0.16 -8.44
CA GLY A 30 11.14 -0.33 -8.13
C GLY A 30 11.33 -0.59 -6.65
N GLU A 31 12.32 -1.39 -6.31
CA GLU A 31 12.72 -1.62 -4.94
C GLU A 31 14.24 -1.69 -4.82
N ALA A 32 14.74 -1.29 -3.66
CA ALA A 32 16.14 -1.42 -3.30
C ALA A 32 16.27 -1.81 -1.83
N THR A 33 17.26 -2.63 -1.52
CA THR A 33 17.57 -3.02 -0.15
C THR A 33 19.06 -2.83 0.10
N LEU A 34 19.38 -2.18 1.21
CA LEU A 34 20.74 -2.00 1.70
C LEU A 34 20.92 -2.85 2.96
N TYR A 35 22.02 -3.55 3.05
CA TYR A 35 22.40 -4.37 4.21
C TYR A 35 23.70 -3.83 4.81
N HIS A 36 23.74 -3.73 6.13
CA HIS A 36 24.92 -3.31 6.86
C HIS A 36 25.11 -4.12 8.13
N THR A 37 26.27 -4.71 8.29
CA THR A 37 26.68 -5.39 9.52
C THR A 37 27.69 -4.51 10.26
N PHE A 38 27.40 -4.17 11.52
CA PHE A 38 28.25 -3.33 12.34
C PHE A 38 29.42 -4.14 12.90
N LYS A 39 30.61 -3.52 13.04
CA LYS A 39 31.82 -4.15 13.56
C LYS A 39 31.64 -4.71 14.97
N GLU A 40 30.84 -4.05 15.80
CA GLU A 40 30.54 -4.48 17.19
C GLU A 40 29.33 -5.45 17.25
N GLY A 41 29.00 -6.06 16.14
CA GLY A 41 27.83 -6.92 15.98
C GLY A 41 26.52 -6.15 15.81
N GLY A 42 25.58 -6.77 15.15
CA GLY A 42 24.28 -6.20 14.80
C GLY A 42 24.16 -5.98 13.30
N ASP A 43 22.99 -6.28 12.80
CA ASP A 43 22.63 -6.20 11.38
C ASP A 43 21.54 -5.17 11.21
N LEU A 44 21.70 -4.32 10.21
CA LEU A 44 20.70 -3.35 9.76
C LEU A 44 20.37 -3.63 8.31
N ASP A 45 19.12 -3.79 8.00
CA ASP A 45 18.62 -3.75 6.63
C ASP A 45 17.62 -2.61 6.45
N VAL A 46 17.75 -1.90 5.34
CA VAL A 46 16.85 -0.80 4.95
C VAL A 46 16.34 -1.09 3.57
N LYS A 47 15.02 -1.19 3.42
CA LYS A 47 14.32 -1.44 2.16
C LYS A 47 13.48 -0.23 1.78
N GLY A 48 13.63 0.22 0.54
CA GLY A 48 12.76 1.18 -0.11
C GLY A 48 11.98 0.53 -1.25
N TYR A 49 10.74 0.94 -1.42
CA TYR A 49 9.84 0.48 -2.47
C TYR A 49 9.01 1.64 -3.00
N TYR A 50 8.80 1.68 -4.31
CA TYR A 50 7.91 2.59 -4.98
C TYR A 50 7.10 1.86 -6.04
N PHE A 51 5.80 2.15 -6.10
CA PHE A 51 4.88 1.67 -7.12
C PHE A 51 4.03 2.83 -7.62
N TYR A 52 3.82 2.88 -8.93
CA TYR A 52 2.90 3.78 -9.58
C TYR A 52 2.11 3.04 -10.65
N SER A 53 0.81 3.37 -10.76
CA SER A 53 -0.07 2.85 -11.79
C SER A 53 -1.05 3.93 -12.25
N ARG A 54 -1.30 3.94 -13.55
CA ARG A 54 -2.42 4.65 -14.17
C ARG A 54 -3.20 3.65 -15.02
N ARG A 55 -4.50 3.60 -14.83
CA ARG A 55 -5.37 2.71 -15.60
C ARG A 55 -6.68 3.41 -15.97
N GLY A 56 -7.12 3.19 -17.19
CA GLY A 56 -8.47 3.49 -17.62
C GLY A 56 -9.44 2.50 -16.98
N LEU A 57 -10.66 2.95 -16.68
CA LEU A 57 -11.75 2.12 -16.16
C LEU A 57 -12.82 2.05 -17.23
N PRO A 58 -12.89 0.93 -17.97
CA PRO A 58 -13.88 0.77 -19.01
C PRO A 58 -15.27 0.59 -18.41
N GLY A 59 -16.30 1.19 -19.02
CA GLY A 59 -17.69 1.05 -18.61
C GLY A 59 -18.19 -0.42 -18.63
N ALA A 60 -19.37 -0.66 -18.07
CA ALA A 60 -19.97 -1.98 -18.04
C ALA A 60 -20.22 -2.53 -19.46
N VAL A 61 -19.94 -3.82 -19.67
CA VAL A 61 -20.14 -4.49 -20.98
C VAL A 61 -21.61 -4.61 -21.33
N THR A 62 -22.48 -4.82 -20.34
CA THR A 62 -23.94 -4.98 -20.52
C THR A 62 -24.65 -3.68 -20.95
N LEU A 63 -24.08 -2.55 -20.59
CA LEU A 63 -24.51 -1.21 -21.00
C LEU A 63 -23.29 -0.52 -21.60
N TYR A 64 -22.82 -1.06 -22.74
CA TYR A 64 -21.60 -0.58 -23.34
C TYR A 64 -21.60 0.93 -23.51
N ASN A 65 -20.73 1.58 -22.78
CA ASN A 65 -20.49 3.02 -22.88
C ASN A 65 -19.13 3.25 -23.56
N PRO A 66 -19.12 3.59 -24.86
CA PRO A 66 -17.89 3.88 -25.59
C PRO A 66 -17.23 5.18 -25.16
N LEU A 67 -17.94 5.99 -24.32
CA LEU A 67 -17.49 7.30 -23.86
C LEU A 67 -17.02 7.27 -22.41
N SER A 68 -16.69 6.08 -21.85
CA SER A 68 -16.12 5.99 -20.51
C SER A 68 -14.73 6.62 -20.49
N ASP A 69 -14.58 7.71 -19.75
CA ASP A 69 -13.34 8.49 -19.60
C ASP A 69 -12.82 8.46 -18.15
N GLU A 70 -13.24 7.42 -17.41
CA GLU A 70 -12.81 7.21 -16.03
C GLU A 70 -11.36 6.75 -15.96
N THR A 71 -10.59 7.37 -15.11
CA THR A 71 -9.17 7.03 -14.91
C THR A 71 -8.84 6.90 -13.41
N LEU A 72 -8.09 5.89 -13.07
CA LEU A 72 -7.58 5.65 -11.73
C LEU A 72 -6.04 5.70 -11.71
N TRP A 73 -5.51 6.46 -10.77
CA TRP A 73 -4.08 6.50 -10.45
C TRP A 73 -3.87 5.94 -9.06
N ASP A 74 -2.86 5.09 -8.92
CA ASP A 74 -2.42 4.54 -7.65
C ASP A 74 -0.93 4.78 -7.47
N GLU A 75 -0.55 5.23 -6.29
CA GLU A 75 0.84 5.35 -5.86
C GLU A 75 1.01 4.71 -4.48
N ASN A 76 2.04 3.91 -4.33
CA ASN A 76 2.38 3.29 -3.06
C ASN A 76 3.89 3.34 -2.86
N THR A 77 4.30 3.89 -1.73
CA THR A 77 5.71 4.02 -1.35
C THR A 77 5.90 3.53 0.06
N PHE A 78 6.96 2.79 0.34
CA PHE A 78 7.37 2.55 1.70
C PHE A 78 8.88 2.56 1.86
N VAL A 79 9.29 2.93 3.07
CA VAL A 79 10.65 2.72 3.57
C VAL A 79 10.54 1.93 4.87
N GLN A 80 11.32 0.86 4.97
CA GLN A 80 11.39 -0.02 6.14
C GLN A 80 12.84 -0.18 6.57
N ALA A 81 13.08 -0.08 7.87
CA ALA A 81 14.36 -0.41 8.49
C ALA A 81 14.16 -1.53 9.51
N ARG A 82 15.06 -2.50 9.53
CA ARG A 82 15.09 -3.57 10.52
C ARG A 82 16.51 -3.66 11.11
N TYR A 83 16.57 -3.66 12.42
CA TYR A 83 17.80 -3.80 13.17
C TYR A 83 17.72 -5.01 14.09
N LYS A 84 18.78 -5.84 14.11
CA LYS A 84 18.90 -6.99 14.99
C LYS A 84 20.28 -6.99 15.62
N LYS A 85 20.34 -7.17 16.95
CA LYS A 85 21.61 -7.26 17.68
C LYS A 85 21.50 -8.26 18.82
N ASN A 86 22.52 -9.11 18.95
CA ASN A 86 22.77 -9.91 20.13
C ASN A 86 23.82 -9.18 20.97
N PHE A 87 23.41 -8.67 22.14
CA PHE A 87 24.32 -7.97 23.05
C PHE A 87 25.17 -8.95 23.87
N SER A 88 24.62 -10.13 24.15
CA SER A 88 25.28 -11.23 24.83
C SER A 88 24.60 -12.56 24.46
N THR A 89 25.04 -13.65 25.04
CA THR A 89 24.36 -14.96 24.95
C THR A 89 22.96 -14.94 25.56
N GLN A 90 22.70 -14.00 26.46
CA GLN A 90 21.45 -13.87 27.18
C GLN A 90 20.50 -12.81 26.59
N TRP A 91 21.03 -11.75 25.98
CA TRP A 91 20.22 -10.61 25.53
C TRP A 91 20.27 -10.39 24.03
N SER A 92 19.11 -10.29 23.40
CA SER A 92 19.01 -9.84 22.02
C SER A 92 17.85 -8.87 21.83
N LEU A 93 18.03 -7.97 20.85
CA LEU A 93 17.06 -6.99 20.42
C LEU A 93 16.78 -7.16 18.93
N GLN A 94 15.51 -7.11 18.57
CA GLN A 94 15.07 -6.88 17.20
C GLN A 94 14.15 -5.65 17.21
N ALA A 95 14.46 -4.67 16.37
CA ALA A 95 13.64 -3.49 16.19
C ALA A 95 13.36 -3.27 14.70
N GLN A 96 12.19 -2.78 14.39
CA GLN A 96 11.87 -2.37 13.02
C GLN A 96 10.99 -1.12 13.02
N ALA A 97 11.16 -0.32 11.96
CA ALA A 97 10.32 0.82 11.67
C ALA A 97 9.93 0.79 10.20
N LYS A 98 8.69 1.17 9.90
CA LYS A 98 8.20 1.27 8.53
C LYS A 98 7.34 2.52 8.39
N TYR A 99 7.57 3.28 7.34
CA TYR A 99 6.68 4.31 6.85
C TYR A 99 6.09 3.87 5.53
N THR A 100 4.77 3.94 5.41
CA THR A 100 4.05 3.68 4.16
C THR A 100 3.24 4.90 3.78
N HIS A 101 3.35 5.31 2.53
CA HIS A 101 2.55 6.34 1.90
C HIS A 101 1.77 5.74 0.74
N GLY A 102 0.45 5.86 0.79
CA GLY A 102 -0.46 5.50 -0.29
C GLY A 102 -1.21 6.72 -0.77
N TRP A 103 -1.32 6.86 -2.08
CA TRP A 103 -2.13 7.88 -2.71
C TRP A 103 -2.88 7.26 -3.88
N ASN A 104 -4.16 7.58 -3.99
CA ASN A 104 -4.94 7.27 -5.17
C ASN A 104 -5.78 8.47 -5.60
N ARG A 105 -6.05 8.52 -6.89
CA ARG A 105 -6.91 9.52 -7.51
C ARG A 105 -7.82 8.85 -8.52
N TYR A 106 -9.11 9.05 -8.36
CA TYR A 106 -10.12 8.75 -9.36
C TYR A 106 -10.51 10.03 -10.08
N LYS A 107 -10.67 9.97 -11.38
CA LYS A 107 -11.19 11.07 -12.22
C LYS A 107 -12.15 10.49 -13.25
N ASP A 108 -13.29 11.12 -13.37
CA ASP A 108 -14.30 10.86 -14.39
C ASP A 108 -14.54 12.16 -15.18
N GLU A 109 -14.33 12.12 -16.50
CA GLU A 109 -14.53 13.25 -17.39
C GLU A 109 -15.88 13.09 -18.10
N GLY A 110 -16.91 13.79 -17.61
CA GLY A 110 -18.27 13.72 -18.14
C GLY A 110 -18.89 15.10 -18.30
N LYS A 111 -19.72 15.25 -19.33
CA LYS A 111 -20.46 16.50 -19.60
C LYS A 111 -21.57 16.78 -18.57
N GLU A 112 -21.94 15.77 -17.79
CA GLU A 112 -22.90 15.84 -16.70
C GLU A 112 -22.38 16.62 -15.48
N TYR A 113 -21.07 16.79 -15.36
CA TYR A 113 -20.45 17.53 -14.27
C TYR A 113 -20.37 19.02 -14.57
N THR A 114 -20.76 19.87 -13.62
CA THR A 114 -20.74 21.34 -13.75
C THR A 114 -19.36 21.90 -14.16
N ASN A 115 -18.29 21.24 -13.70
CA ASN A 115 -16.90 21.61 -14.02
C ASN A 115 -16.30 20.75 -15.15
N GLY A 116 -17.11 19.91 -15.83
CA GLY A 116 -16.67 19.01 -16.89
C GLY A 116 -15.95 17.76 -16.39
N TYR A 117 -15.81 17.57 -15.09
CA TYR A 117 -15.25 16.36 -14.50
C TYR A 117 -15.63 16.21 -13.02
N TYR A 118 -15.63 14.98 -12.54
CA TYR A 118 -15.59 14.61 -11.13
C TYR A 118 -14.20 14.09 -10.79
N GLN A 119 -13.64 14.48 -9.62
CA GLN A 119 -12.35 14.02 -9.17
C GLN A 119 -12.38 13.79 -7.66
N GLU A 120 -11.82 12.68 -7.25
CA GLU A 120 -11.62 12.31 -5.86
C GLU A 120 -10.20 11.81 -5.65
N HIS A 121 -9.62 12.11 -4.50
CA HIS A 121 -8.32 11.57 -4.12
C HIS A 121 -8.28 11.22 -2.65
N HIS A 122 -7.56 10.15 -2.36
CA HIS A 122 -7.29 9.67 -1.02
C HIS A 122 -5.79 9.58 -0.79
N ARG A 123 -5.38 9.89 0.41
CA ARG A 123 -4.00 9.80 0.87
C ARG A 123 -3.98 9.14 2.23
N GLN A 124 -3.18 8.09 2.37
CA GLN A 124 -2.97 7.36 3.60
C GLN A 124 -1.50 7.34 3.95
N ASP A 125 -1.20 7.73 5.19
CA ASP A 125 0.14 7.63 5.78
C ASP A 125 0.07 6.66 6.96
N GLU A 126 0.95 5.67 6.97
CA GLU A 126 1.10 4.72 8.08
C GLU A 126 2.53 4.75 8.61
N TYR A 127 2.64 4.85 9.92
CA TYR A 127 3.88 4.75 10.68
C TYR A 127 3.77 3.53 11.57
N TYR A 128 4.65 2.56 11.38
CA TYR A 128 4.74 1.36 12.17
C TYR A 128 6.10 1.29 12.85
N MET A 129 6.10 0.95 14.13
CA MET A 129 7.31 0.67 14.91
C MET A 129 7.10 -0.59 15.73
N SER A 130 8.12 -1.41 15.82
CA SER A 130 8.14 -2.64 16.61
C SER A 130 9.49 -2.82 17.30
N ALA A 131 9.46 -3.31 18.53
CA ALA A 131 10.66 -3.71 19.26
C ALA A 131 10.37 -5.01 20.01
N THR A 132 11.29 -5.98 19.90
CA THR A 132 11.24 -7.23 20.63
C THR A 132 12.56 -7.43 21.35
N VAL A 133 12.49 -7.60 22.66
CA VAL A 133 13.63 -7.95 23.52
C VAL A 133 13.50 -9.41 23.93
N LEU A 134 14.56 -10.16 23.72
CA LEU A 134 14.68 -11.55 24.18
C LEU A 134 15.68 -11.61 25.33
N TYR A 135 15.31 -12.30 26.40
CA TYR A 135 16.15 -12.54 27.54
C TYR A 135 16.18 -14.03 27.90
N ARG A 136 17.38 -14.60 27.94
CA ARG A 136 17.63 -16.01 28.29
C ARG A 136 18.50 -16.10 29.57
N PRO A 137 17.87 -16.08 30.77
CA PRO A 137 18.61 -16.17 32.01
C PRO A 137 19.31 -17.54 32.20
N MET A 138 18.75 -18.59 31.63
CA MET A 138 19.26 -19.95 31.65
C MET A 138 18.83 -20.68 30.36
N GLU A 139 19.47 -21.80 30.06
CA GLU A 139 19.21 -22.59 28.84
C GLU A 139 17.74 -23.05 28.73
N ALA A 140 17.13 -23.37 29.88
CA ALA A 140 15.76 -23.85 29.96
C ALA A 140 14.69 -22.74 29.94
N LEU A 141 15.06 -21.43 29.95
CA LEU A 141 14.11 -20.35 30.05
C LEU A 141 14.44 -19.24 29.04
N THR A 142 13.46 -18.92 28.20
CA THR A 142 13.50 -17.78 27.31
C THR A 142 12.29 -16.88 27.57
N LEU A 143 12.53 -15.62 27.87
CA LEU A 143 11.52 -14.59 28.02
C LEU A 143 11.57 -13.67 26.79
N SER A 144 10.42 -13.29 26.26
CA SER A 144 10.34 -12.28 25.20
C SER A 144 9.28 -11.23 25.52
N LEU A 145 9.65 -9.98 25.35
CA LEU A 145 8.73 -8.84 25.41
C LEU A 145 8.73 -8.18 24.02
N ALA A 146 7.56 -8.09 23.43
CA ALA A 146 7.34 -7.40 22.16
C ALA A 146 6.38 -6.22 22.35
N GLN A 147 6.67 -5.11 21.70
CA GLN A 147 5.85 -3.93 21.67
C GLN A 147 5.74 -3.41 20.25
N ASP A 148 4.50 -3.27 19.76
CA ASP A 148 4.18 -2.68 18.46
C ASP A 148 3.39 -1.38 18.64
N GLY A 149 3.69 -0.41 17.78
CA GLY A 149 2.97 0.84 17.68
C GLY A 149 2.65 1.16 16.24
N VAL A 150 1.39 1.54 15.95
CA VAL A 150 0.95 1.94 14.62
C VAL A 150 0.21 3.26 14.70
N MET A 151 0.53 4.18 13.81
CA MET A 151 -0.24 5.39 13.57
C MET A 151 -0.67 5.45 12.11
N ASN A 152 -1.99 5.51 11.87
CA ASN A 152 -2.57 5.68 10.56
C ASN A 152 -3.23 7.05 10.44
N LYS A 153 -2.97 7.75 9.34
CA LYS A 153 -3.62 9.02 8.97
C LYS A 153 -4.26 8.86 7.62
N LEU A 154 -5.55 9.17 7.52
CA LEU A 154 -6.27 9.22 6.27
C LEU A 154 -6.64 10.68 5.95
N ARG A 155 -6.45 11.08 4.69
CA ARG A 155 -6.94 12.33 4.12
C ARG A 155 -7.64 12.03 2.80
N ASN A 156 -8.71 12.76 2.52
CA ASN A 156 -9.45 12.63 1.28
C ASN A 156 -9.91 14.02 0.80
N SER A 157 -10.41 14.09 -0.42
CA SER A 157 -10.94 15.32 -1.02
C SER A 157 -12.42 15.56 -0.74
N LEU A 158 -13.11 14.64 -0.06
CA LEU A 158 -14.52 14.76 0.23
C LEU A 158 -14.77 15.79 1.33
N PRO A 159 -15.61 16.81 1.12
CA PRO A 159 -15.77 17.94 2.05
C PRO A 159 -16.29 17.56 3.44
N GLU A 160 -17.08 16.48 3.51
CA GLU A 160 -17.78 16.07 4.73
C GLU A 160 -17.11 14.88 5.45
N CYS A 161 -16.00 14.36 4.91
CA CYS A 161 -15.29 13.26 5.52
C CYS A 161 -14.27 13.74 6.56
N PRO A 162 -14.32 13.22 7.80
CA PRO A 162 -13.29 13.52 8.78
C PRO A 162 -11.94 12.95 8.32
N PHE A 163 -10.84 13.58 8.77
CA PHE A 163 -9.48 13.07 8.58
C PHE A 163 -9.05 12.24 9.79
N PRO A 164 -9.44 10.96 9.89
CA PRO A 164 -9.19 10.16 11.07
C PRO A 164 -7.69 9.91 11.24
N THR A 165 -7.24 10.01 12.49
CA THR A 165 -5.95 9.49 12.91
C THR A 165 -6.21 8.37 13.91
N ARG A 166 -5.69 7.17 13.62
CA ARG A 166 -5.82 6.00 14.47
C ARG A 166 -4.47 5.63 15.05
N TYR A 167 -4.45 5.40 16.36
CA TYR A 167 -3.30 4.85 17.08
C TYR A 167 -3.64 3.44 17.53
N THR A 168 -2.69 2.52 17.35
CA THR A 168 -2.79 1.14 17.82
C THR A 168 -1.51 0.81 18.56
N SER A 169 -1.64 0.19 19.75
CA SER A 169 -0.52 -0.29 20.55
C SER A 169 -0.81 -1.74 20.93
N ILE A 170 0.16 -2.63 20.71
CA ILE A 170 0.05 -4.05 21.00
C ILE A 170 1.28 -4.46 21.78
N SER A 171 1.08 -5.07 22.94
CA SER A 171 2.16 -5.62 23.77
C SER A 171 1.97 -7.13 23.92
N ALA A 172 3.06 -7.88 23.83
CA ALA A 172 3.05 -9.32 24.03
C ALA A 172 4.22 -9.73 24.94
N LEU A 173 3.91 -10.57 25.93
CA LEU A 173 4.90 -11.21 26.78
C LEU A 173 4.80 -12.72 26.57
N ASN A 174 5.94 -13.36 26.33
CA ASN A 174 6.02 -14.80 26.17
C ASN A 174 7.15 -15.36 27.05
N ALA A 175 6.90 -16.52 27.65
CA ALA A 175 7.85 -17.30 28.41
C ALA A 175 7.84 -18.74 27.88
N ARG A 176 9.01 -19.28 27.61
CA ARG A 176 9.20 -20.64 27.10
C ARG A 176 10.37 -21.33 27.81
#